data_16cd0c2cd238145fe449ef6201851098
#
_entry.id   16cd0c2cd238145fe449ef6201851098
#
_cell.length_a   1.000
_cell.length_b   1.000
_cell.length_c   1.000
_cell.angle_alpha   90.00
_cell.angle_beta   90.00
_cell.angle_gamma   90.00
#
_symmetry.space_group_name_H-M   'P 1'
#
loop_
_entity.id
_entity.type
_entity.pdbx_description
1 polymer ?
#
loop_
_entity_poly.entity_id
_entity_poly.type
_entity_poly.pdbx_seq_one_letter_code
_entity_poly.pdbx_strand_id
1 'polypeptide(L)' 'MTVNVLAFGIVKEIFGDSKAEIEINESTVTAFKNALEEKYPRLKQLASYMIAVNDEYADLKQNIQSKDEIAIIPPVSGG' A
#
# COMPACT_ATOMS: atom_id res chain seq x y z
N MET A 1 -1.47 -9.44 11.71
CA MET A 1 -2.24 -10.05 10.62
C MET A 1 -1.60 -9.76 9.29
N THR A 2 -1.86 -10.59 8.31
CA THR A 2 -1.29 -10.42 6.97
C THR A 2 -2.34 -9.87 6.04
N VAL A 3 -1.99 -8.84 5.26
CA VAL A 3 -2.88 -8.28 4.27
C VAL A 3 -2.28 -8.41 2.89
N ASN A 4 -3.15 -8.56 1.88
CA ASN A 4 -2.74 -8.68 0.49
C ASN A 4 -2.78 -7.31 -0.18
N VAL A 5 -1.73 -7.02 -0.95
CA VAL A 5 -1.54 -5.70 -1.56
C VAL A 5 -1.36 -5.86 -3.05
N LEU A 6 -2.07 -5.05 -3.82
CA LEU A 6 -1.91 -4.98 -5.27
C LEU A 6 -1.04 -3.79 -5.63
N ALA A 7 -0.17 -3.97 -6.60
CA ALA A 7 0.75 -2.93 -7.05
C ALA A 7 0.46 -2.56 -8.50
N PHE A 8 0.59 -1.27 -8.80
CA PHE A 8 0.38 -0.74 -10.15
C PHE A 8 1.53 0.16 -10.54
N GLY A 9 1.80 0.23 -11.84
CA GLY A 9 2.83 1.13 -12.37
C GLY A 9 4.18 0.93 -11.73
N ILE A 10 4.80 2.04 -11.31
CA ILE A 10 6.14 2.00 -10.70
C ILE A 10 6.17 1.19 -9.41
N VAL A 11 5.05 1.10 -8.71
CA VAL A 11 4.99 0.32 -7.46
C VAL A 11 5.21 -1.16 -7.75
N LYS A 12 4.73 -1.63 -8.90
CA LYS A 12 4.96 -2.99 -9.36
C LYS A 12 6.45 -3.28 -9.50
N GLU A 13 7.20 -2.32 -10.03
CA GLU A 13 8.64 -2.48 -10.17
C GLU A 13 9.34 -2.49 -8.81
N ILE A 14 8.85 -1.68 -7.89
CA ILE A 14 9.40 -1.63 -6.53
C ILE A 14 9.18 -2.95 -5.81
N PHE A 15 8.00 -3.53 -5.95
CA PHE A 15 7.67 -4.81 -5.33
C PHE A 15 8.34 -5.99 -6.03
N GLY A 16 8.60 -5.85 -7.32
CA GLY A 16 9.08 -6.97 -8.15
C GLY A 16 7.96 -7.92 -8.56
N ASP A 17 6.71 -7.55 -8.27
CA ASP A 17 5.54 -8.36 -8.57
C ASP A 17 4.32 -7.45 -8.53
N SER A 18 3.22 -7.93 -9.10
CA SER A 18 1.94 -7.21 -9.05
C SER A 18 1.23 -7.37 -7.71
N LYS A 19 1.72 -8.25 -6.84
CA LYS A 19 1.11 -8.52 -5.54
C LYS A 19 2.20 -8.67 -4.49
N ALA A 20 1.83 -8.35 -3.24
CA ALA A 20 2.71 -8.56 -2.10
C ALA A 20 1.86 -8.84 -0.86
N GLU A 21 2.47 -9.42 0.14
CA GLU A 21 1.83 -9.65 1.43
C GLU A 21 2.57 -8.83 2.48
N ILE A 22 1.82 -8.13 3.32
CA ILE A 22 2.38 -7.27 4.36
C ILE A 22 1.84 -7.69 5.70
N GLU A 23 2.76 -7.94 6.63
CA GLU A 23 2.40 -8.26 8.01
C GLU A 23 2.24 -6.96 8.80
N ILE A 24 1.12 -6.80 9.50
CA ILE A 24 0.88 -5.61 10.31
C ILE A 24 0.50 -5.99 11.73
N ASN A 25 0.90 -5.15 12.69
CA ASN A 25 0.62 -5.36 14.11
C ASN A 25 -0.67 -4.70 14.56
N GLU A 26 -1.07 -3.67 13.88
CA GLU A 26 -2.31 -2.96 14.15
C GLU A 26 -3.14 -2.89 12.89
N SER A 27 -4.45 -2.95 13.05
CA SER A 27 -5.38 -3.05 11.92
C SER A 27 -5.77 -1.67 11.37
N THR A 28 -4.78 -0.80 11.14
CA THR A 28 -5.03 0.54 10.62
C THR A 28 -4.21 0.80 9.36
N VAL A 29 -4.68 1.74 8.56
CA VAL A 29 -3.96 2.14 7.34
C VAL A 29 -2.59 2.71 7.70
N THR A 30 -2.50 3.46 8.81
CA THR A 30 -1.21 4.01 9.26
C THR A 30 -0.20 2.90 9.53
N ALA A 31 -0.62 1.86 10.27
CA ALA A 31 0.27 0.74 10.58
C ALA A 31 0.65 0.00 9.30
N PHE A 32 -0.29 -0.16 8.39
CA PHE A 32 -0.03 -0.78 7.10
C PHE A 32 1.01 0.02 6.31
N LYS A 33 0.82 1.33 6.22
CA LYS A 33 1.73 2.19 5.47
C LYS A 33 3.15 2.12 6.03
N ASN A 34 3.28 2.15 7.36
CA ASN A 34 4.59 2.06 8.00
C ASN A 34 5.26 0.72 7.71
N ALA A 35 4.51 -0.38 7.82
CA ALA A 35 5.03 -1.71 7.54
C ALA A 35 5.43 -1.84 6.07
N LEU A 36 4.63 -1.27 5.18
CA LEU A 36 4.89 -1.30 3.75
C LEU A 36 6.21 -0.58 3.41
N GLU A 37 6.40 0.61 3.98
CA GLU A 37 7.60 1.40 3.72
C GLU A 37 8.84 0.79 4.36
N GLU A 38 8.66 0.05 5.43
CA GLU A 38 9.76 -0.67 6.06
C GLU A 38 10.22 -1.83 5.17
N LYS A 39 9.28 -2.54 4.57
CA LYS A 39 9.60 -3.65 3.67
C LYS A 39 10.11 -3.15 2.32
N TYR A 40 9.56 -2.05 1.84
CA TYR A 40 9.92 -1.47 0.53
C TYR A 40 10.31 0.00 0.70
N PRO A 41 11.54 0.26 1.18
CA PRO A 41 11.98 1.65 1.43
C PRO A 41 11.94 2.54 0.19
N ARG A 42 12.01 1.96 -1.01
CA ARG A 42 11.95 2.72 -2.24
C ARG A 42 10.65 3.49 -2.41
N LEU A 43 9.58 3.05 -1.73
CA LEU A 43 8.32 3.79 -1.78
C LEU A 43 8.46 5.21 -1.24
N LYS A 44 9.37 5.42 -0.31
CA LYS A 44 9.61 6.76 0.24
C LYS A 44 10.20 7.72 -0.78
N GLN A 45 10.74 7.19 -1.87
CA GLN A 45 11.32 8.01 -2.93
C GLN A 45 10.27 8.56 -3.89
N LEU A 46 9.06 8.03 -3.84
CA LEU A 46 7.96 8.54 -4.65
C LEU A 46 7.47 9.85 -4.07
N ALA A 47 7.10 10.80 -4.94
CA ALA A 47 6.58 12.08 -4.49
C ALA A 47 5.33 11.89 -3.63
N SER A 48 4.49 10.96 -4.03
CA SER A 48 3.31 10.59 -3.26
C SER A 48 2.77 9.29 -3.82
N TYR A 49 1.95 8.61 -3.05
CA TYR A 49 1.18 7.48 -3.55
C TYR A 49 -0.08 7.40 -2.71
N MET A 50 -1.09 6.75 -3.25
CA MET A 50 -2.38 6.62 -2.58
C MET A 50 -2.59 5.18 -2.17
N ILE A 51 -3.28 4.99 -1.05
CA ILE A 51 -3.67 3.67 -0.58
C ILE A 51 -5.18 3.55 -0.75
N ALA A 52 -5.61 2.54 -1.47
CA ALA A 52 -7.03 2.26 -1.63
C ALA A 52 -7.36 0.94 -0.95
N VAL A 53 -8.49 0.91 -0.27
CA VAL A 53 -8.99 -0.29 0.41
C VAL A 53 -10.34 -0.61 -0.23
N ASN A 54 -10.44 -1.77 -0.84
CA ASN A 54 -11.66 -2.21 -1.53
C ASN A 54 -12.15 -1.17 -2.54
N ASP A 55 -11.22 -0.68 -3.38
CA ASP A 55 -11.48 0.26 -4.46
C ASP A 55 -11.84 1.67 -4.03
N GLU A 56 -11.62 2.01 -2.76
CA GLU A 56 -11.87 3.36 -2.26
C GLU A 56 -10.61 3.91 -1.60
N TYR A 57 -10.30 5.17 -1.86
CA TYR A 57 -9.16 5.81 -1.21
C TYR A 57 -9.36 5.81 0.29
N ALA A 58 -8.33 5.41 1.01
CA ALA A 58 -8.42 5.22 2.44
C ALA A 58 -7.79 6.35 3.22
N ASP A 59 -8.39 6.65 4.37
CA ASP A 59 -7.85 7.58 5.36
C ASP A 59 -6.83 6.83 6.21
N LEU A 60 -5.81 7.54 6.70
CA LEU A 60 -4.78 6.92 7.53
C LEU A 60 -5.32 6.31 8.81
N LYS A 61 -6.42 6.83 9.31
CA LYS A 61 -7.04 6.33 10.54
C LYS A 61 -8.01 5.17 10.32
N GLN A 62 -8.27 4.85 9.05
CA GLN A 62 -9.23 3.81 8.73
C GLN A 62 -8.74 2.44 9.19
N ASN A 63 -9.65 1.59 9.65
CA ASN A 63 -9.33 0.22 10.03
C ASN A 63 -9.27 -0.67 8.80
N ILE A 64 -8.43 -1.68 8.86
CA ILE A 64 -8.24 -2.66 7.79
C ILE A 64 -8.52 -4.05 8.35
N GLN A 65 -9.11 -4.91 7.53
CA GLN A 65 -9.30 -6.32 7.86
C GLN A 65 -8.44 -7.18 6.94
N SER A 66 -8.10 -8.38 7.39
CA SER A 66 -7.24 -9.27 6.61
C SER A 66 -7.82 -9.65 5.26
N LYS A 67 -9.14 -9.62 5.13
CA LYS A 67 -9.81 -9.95 3.86
C LYS A 67 -9.91 -8.77 2.91
N ASP A 68 -9.53 -7.57 3.35
CA ASP A 68 -9.62 -6.38 2.50
C ASP A 68 -8.59 -6.46 1.38
N GLU A 69 -8.98 -5.94 0.22
CA GLU A 69 -8.08 -5.81 -0.91
C GLU A 69 -7.48 -4.42 -0.88
N ILE A 70 -6.17 -4.35 -0.73
CA ILE A 70 -5.46 -3.07 -0.62
C ILE A 70 -4.65 -2.86 -1.89
N ALA A 71 -4.74 -1.66 -2.46
CA ALA A 71 -4.01 -1.31 -3.66
C ALA A 71 -3.15 -0.08 -3.40
N ILE A 72 -1.95 -0.08 -3.94
CA ILE A 72 -1.05 1.07 -3.87
C ILE A 72 -1.04 1.70 -5.25
N ILE A 73 -1.51 2.93 -5.31
CA ILE A 73 -1.66 3.66 -6.55
C ILE A 73 -0.56 4.71 -6.65
N PRO A 74 0.33 4.60 -7.63
CA PRO A 74 1.44 5.54 -7.76
C PRO A 74 0.95 6.93 -8.16
N PRO A 75 1.78 7.96 -7.96
CA PRO A 75 1.40 9.30 -8.38
C PRO A 75 1.26 9.36 -9.90
N VAL A 76 0.31 10.16 -10.35
CA VAL A 76 0.12 10.41 -11.77
C VAL A 76 1.11 11.47 -12.19
N SER A 77 2.02 11.12 -13.09
CA SER A 77 3.03 12.05 -13.55
C SER A 77 2.59 12.70 -14.86
N GLY A 78 2.99 13.94 -15.02
CA GLY A 78 2.82 14.64 -16.28
C GLY A 78 1.41 15.09 -16.59
N GLY A 79 0.59 14.97 -15.62
CA GLY A 79 -0.77 15.47 -15.74
C GLY A 79 -1.54 14.94 -16.88
#